data_9e763cec354e183398e48ad706d1a28a
#
_entry.id   9e763cec354e183398e48ad706d1a28a
#
_cell.length_a   1.000
_cell.length_b   1.000
_cell.length_c   1.000
_cell.angle_alpha   90.00
_cell.angle_beta   90.00
_cell.angle_gamma   90.00
#
_symmetry.space_group_name_H-M   'P 1'
#
loop_
_entity.id
_entity.type
_entity.pdbx_description
1 polymer ?
#
loop_
_entity_poly.entity_id
_entity_poly.type
_entity_poly.pdbx_seq_one_letter_code
_entity_poly.pdbx_strand_id
1 'polypeptide(L)'
;MLKEKLKKAIAQILVIIAIAIATIINIPAGKVYASTLEPANDQKIEYRAISQEVVNGKKQLIIEIRIRKLKFKGIDLRLQYNTALLTPSNIETNAAINVNDADGIPSNFTYINGFEKYMDMLEIEGTTGELRMVYSILGEDERTGTNDYYKEETANQPIVEITDEAIIGKISFQMKDGIAITTDDIKLKTGSTSPTTGIKVVTSESNNYQAQSLFEFTLDLKSKNANLKKIEISNGNNEEGNYRNYDLNPTFDKDTLEYETKILEYVDSVDLKMQTEDAKSTIKIKYPKKDENGKTEKDSNGDIVYEKKQITDTSQEIQEKIGLNELGEEETIIEITVIAEKQEIQKTYKIHIKRPYGKIKGKIQLGDGLKESMDGSYGITMNYAADLRIYKQGQVNWDDIIPGNLSLDDVDSEQTEKTTKSDDDGNYEIYVIPGKYDFYAERQGFLADITTKITINENDEIDLGTKILYEGDADRSGIIDLNDTIEIVNSMGASEGDSTYSERYDFGQKGYVSLDDMVSVVGNLYKTIKIQEYTG
;
A
#
# COMPACT_ATOMS: atom_id res chain seq x y z
N MET A 1 66.76 11.46 -30.31
CA MET A 1 65.86 10.46 -29.67
C MET A 1 64.42 10.54 -30.16
N LEU A 2 63.78 11.72 -30.23
CA LEU A 2 62.38 11.84 -30.71
C LEU A 2 62.19 11.50 -32.20
N LYS A 3 63.11 11.96 -33.07
CA LYS A 3 63.08 11.65 -34.52
C LYS A 3 63.24 10.16 -34.85
N GLU A 4 63.98 9.41 -34.06
CA GLU A 4 64.15 7.95 -34.23
C GLU A 4 62.91 7.17 -33.76
N LYS A 5 62.26 7.60 -32.70
CA LYS A 5 61.00 7.00 -32.23
C LYS A 5 59.86 7.26 -33.22
N LEU A 6 59.83 8.46 -33.83
CA LEU A 6 58.82 8.81 -34.83
C LEU A 6 59.01 7.97 -36.13
N LYS A 7 60.26 7.78 -36.59
CA LYS A 7 60.57 6.92 -37.75
C LYS A 7 60.18 5.46 -37.53
N LYS A 8 60.39 4.92 -36.30
CA LYS A 8 59.96 3.58 -35.94
C LYS A 8 58.45 3.44 -35.88
N ALA A 9 57.74 4.41 -35.36
CA ALA A 9 56.26 4.41 -35.32
C ALA A 9 55.67 4.50 -36.74
N ILE A 10 56.21 5.34 -37.63
CA ILE A 10 55.77 5.45 -39.02
C ILE A 10 56.06 4.14 -39.79
N ALA A 11 57.21 3.50 -39.56
CA ALA A 11 57.53 2.21 -40.19
C ALA A 11 56.57 1.10 -39.70
N GLN A 12 56.18 1.07 -38.43
CA GLN A 12 55.21 0.12 -37.91
C GLN A 12 53.81 0.33 -38.50
N ILE A 13 53.38 1.58 -38.64
CA ILE A 13 52.08 1.93 -39.25
C ILE A 13 52.08 1.52 -40.75
N LEU A 14 53.16 1.74 -41.48
CA LEU A 14 53.26 1.33 -42.88
C LEU A 14 53.27 -0.18 -43.03
N VAL A 15 53.86 -0.95 -42.14
CA VAL A 15 53.79 -2.41 -42.12
C VAL A 15 52.37 -2.91 -41.86
N ILE A 16 51.63 -2.30 -40.94
CA ILE A 16 50.23 -2.63 -40.67
C ILE A 16 49.35 -2.33 -41.88
N ILE A 17 49.55 -1.19 -42.53
CA ILE A 17 48.84 -0.83 -43.78
C ILE A 17 49.20 -1.79 -44.91
N ALA A 18 50.48 -2.23 -45.09
CA ALA A 18 50.87 -3.17 -46.05
C ALA A 18 50.32 -4.59 -45.85
N ILE A 19 50.18 -5.01 -44.57
CA ILE A 19 49.51 -6.27 -44.19
C ILE A 19 48.02 -6.20 -44.51
N ALA A 20 47.38 -5.08 -44.20
CA ALA A 20 45.95 -4.85 -44.49
C ALA A 20 45.70 -4.85 -46.03
N ILE A 21 46.58 -4.26 -46.82
CA ILE A 21 46.47 -4.27 -48.28
C ILE A 21 46.80 -5.68 -48.89
N ALA A 22 47.74 -6.41 -48.31
CA ALA A 22 48.08 -7.77 -48.77
C ALA A 22 46.97 -8.79 -48.48
N THR A 23 46.15 -8.56 -47.38
CA THR A 23 44.98 -9.38 -47.13
C THR A 23 43.77 -9.04 -48.00
N ILE A 24 43.75 -7.86 -48.63
CA ILE A 24 42.69 -7.45 -49.58
C ILE A 24 42.92 -7.98 -51.00
N ILE A 25 44.19 -8.29 -51.40
CA ILE A 25 44.55 -8.66 -52.79
C ILE A 25 44.45 -10.17 -53.01
N ASN A 26 44.25 -11.01 -52.04
CA ASN A 26 44.19 -12.46 -52.19
C ASN A 26 42.78 -13.06 -52.11
N ILE A 27 41.78 -12.36 -52.63
CA ILE A 27 40.43 -12.91 -52.78
C ILE A 27 40.37 -13.49 -54.25
N PRO A 28 40.18 -14.80 -54.37
CA PRO A 28 40.01 -15.38 -55.76
C PRO A 28 38.69 -14.79 -56.31
N ALA A 29 38.79 -14.23 -57.51
CA ALA A 29 37.66 -13.74 -58.29
C ALA A 29 36.65 -14.87 -58.47
N GLY A 30 35.52 -14.80 -57.79
CA GLY A 30 34.41 -15.74 -57.93
C GLY A 30 33.54 -16.03 -56.75
N LYS A 31 33.81 -15.47 -55.54
CA LYS A 31 32.87 -15.53 -54.42
C LYS A 31 32.57 -14.13 -53.97
N VAL A 32 31.45 -13.59 -54.43
CA VAL A 32 30.83 -12.41 -53.83
C VAL A 32 30.34 -12.87 -52.47
N TYR A 33 31.12 -12.59 -51.43
CA TYR A 33 30.57 -12.64 -50.06
C TYR A 33 29.58 -11.50 -49.97
N ALA A 34 28.32 -11.83 -49.69
CA ALA A 34 27.29 -10.84 -49.42
C ALA A 34 27.87 -9.82 -48.43
N SER A 35 27.86 -8.56 -48.79
CA SER A 35 28.25 -7.49 -47.88
C SER A 35 27.35 -7.58 -46.65
N THR A 36 27.94 -7.76 -45.49
CA THR A 36 27.22 -7.61 -44.25
C THR A 36 26.82 -6.14 -44.12
N LEU A 37 25.60 -5.82 -44.50
CA LEU A 37 25.03 -4.51 -44.20
C LEU A 37 24.81 -4.43 -42.69
N GLU A 38 25.39 -3.44 -42.06
CA GLU A 38 25.04 -3.16 -40.68
C GLU A 38 23.59 -2.69 -40.64
N PRO A 39 22.73 -3.29 -39.78
CA PRO A 39 21.34 -2.86 -39.64
C PRO A 39 21.27 -1.43 -39.09
N ALA A 40 20.22 -0.71 -39.46
CA ALA A 40 19.94 0.57 -38.81
C ALA A 40 19.76 0.38 -37.28
N ASN A 41 20.17 1.36 -36.50
CA ASN A 41 20.21 1.26 -35.03
C ASN A 41 18.88 0.87 -34.33
N ASP A 42 17.75 1.03 -35.03
CA ASP A 42 16.42 0.72 -34.57
C ASP A 42 15.86 -0.61 -35.10
N GLN A 43 16.59 -1.31 -35.95
CA GLN A 43 16.23 -2.64 -36.45
C GLN A 43 16.75 -3.70 -35.48
N LYS A 44 15.86 -4.55 -34.98
CA LYS A 44 16.24 -5.60 -34.01
C LYS A 44 15.38 -6.85 -34.14
N ILE A 45 16.01 -7.99 -33.81
CA ILE A 45 15.36 -9.25 -33.49
C ILE A 45 15.68 -9.53 -32.03
N GLU A 46 14.69 -9.50 -31.19
CA GLU A 46 14.83 -9.68 -29.76
C GLU A 46 14.18 -10.98 -29.30
N TYR A 47 14.93 -11.77 -28.55
CA TYR A 47 14.40 -12.85 -27.73
C TYR A 47 14.22 -12.31 -26.32
N ARG A 48 12.98 -12.12 -25.92
CA ARG A 48 12.66 -11.56 -24.60
C ARG A 48 12.07 -12.64 -23.72
N ALA A 49 12.78 -13.03 -22.67
CA ALA A 49 12.21 -13.82 -21.61
C ALA A 49 11.26 -12.94 -20.79
N ILE A 50 9.96 -13.23 -20.83
CA ILE A 50 8.92 -12.33 -20.31
C ILE A 50 8.30 -12.81 -19.01
N SER A 51 8.33 -14.10 -18.71
CA SER A 51 7.73 -14.62 -17.50
C SER A 51 8.32 -15.94 -17.04
N GLN A 52 8.21 -16.19 -15.72
CA GLN A 52 8.40 -17.48 -15.09
C GLN A 52 7.07 -17.87 -14.45
N GLU A 53 6.18 -18.45 -15.22
CA GLU A 53 4.87 -18.88 -14.73
C GLU A 53 4.91 -20.31 -14.18
N VAL A 54 4.05 -20.60 -13.20
CA VAL A 54 3.84 -21.96 -12.73
C VAL A 54 2.62 -22.53 -13.46
N VAL A 55 2.87 -23.41 -14.42
CA VAL A 55 1.81 -24.10 -15.16
C VAL A 55 1.77 -25.57 -14.69
N ASN A 56 0.62 -26.04 -14.23
CA ASN A 56 0.44 -27.38 -13.69
C ASN A 56 1.49 -27.78 -12.62
N GLY A 57 1.84 -26.83 -11.73
CA GLY A 57 2.81 -27.06 -10.65
C GLY A 57 4.28 -27.03 -11.09
N LYS A 58 4.57 -26.76 -12.35
CA LYS A 58 5.93 -26.69 -12.88
C LYS A 58 6.25 -25.28 -13.35
N LYS A 59 7.43 -24.80 -12.97
CA LYS A 59 7.91 -23.47 -13.37
C LYS A 59 8.28 -23.46 -14.84
N GLN A 60 7.74 -22.51 -15.59
CA GLN A 60 8.02 -22.34 -17.02
C GLN A 60 8.65 -20.98 -17.29
N LEU A 61 9.61 -20.98 -18.22
CA LEU A 61 10.18 -19.77 -18.81
C LEU A 61 9.56 -19.57 -20.19
N ILE A 62 8.95 -18.40 -20.40
CA ILE A 62 8.37 -18.03 -21.68
C ILE A 62 9.26 -16.99 -22.35
N ILE A 63 9.65 -17.26 -23.58
CA ILE A 63 10.48 -16.37 -24.40
C ILE A 63 9.64 -15.94 -25.61
N GLU A 64 9.46 -14.64 -25.77
CA GLU A 64 8.89 -14.03 -26.98
C GLU A 64 9.98 -13.72 -27.98
N ILE A 65 9.72 -13.98 -29.25
CA ILE A 65 10.57 -13.55 -30.37
C ILE A 65 9.90 -12.33 -30.97
N ARG A 66 10.59 -11.21 -30.88
CA ARG A 66 10.12 -9.92 -31.36
C ARG A 66 10.97 -9.42 -32.50
N ILE A 67 10.34 -8.86 -33.51
CA ILE A 67 11.00 -8.19 -34.62
C ILE A 67 10.59 -6.72 -34.63
N ARG A 68 11.58 -5.85 -34.79
CA ARG A 68 11.35 -4.40 -34.86
C ARG A 68 11.92 -3.84 -36.16
N LYS A 69 11.08 -3.09 -36.87
CA LYS A 69 11.44 -2.28 -38.05
C LYS A 69 12.28 -3.01 -39.10
N LEU A 70 11.94 -4.25 -39.41
CA LEU A 70 12.72 -5.11 -40.30
C LEU A 70 11.91 -5.49 -41.54
N LYS A 71 12.58 -5.47 -42.71
CA LYS A 71 12.09 -6.03 -43.97
C LYS A 71 12.86 -7.30 -44.27
N PHE A 72 12.14 -8.41 -44.50
CA PHE A 72 12.79 -9.68 -44.76
C PHE A 72 11.94 -10.60 -45.66
N LYS A 73 12.60 -11.55 -46.34
CA LYS A 73 12.00 -12.66 -47.07
C LYS A 73 12.08 -13.97 -46.30
N GLY A 74 13.07 -14.10 -45.43
CA GLY A 74 13.23 -15.27 -44.58
C GLY A 74 14.14 -14.98 -43.40
N ILE A 75 13.94 -15.73 -42.33
CA ILE A 75 14.72 -15.62 -41.09
C ILE A 75 15.05 -17.04 -40.63
N ASP A 76 16.33 -17.32 -40.37
CA ASP A 76 16.82 -18.53 -39.71
C ASP A 76 17.38 -18.13 -38.35
N LEU A 77 16.68 -18.49 -37.30
CA LEU A 77 16.98 -18.12 -35.91
C LEU A 77 17.46 -19.36 -35.16
N ARG A 78 18.49 -19.20 -34.33
CA ARG A 78 19.03 -20.28 -33.51
C ARG A 78 19.22 -19.81 -32.07
N LEU A 79 18.58 -20.52 -31.14
CA LEU A 79 18.68 -20.31 -29.73
C LEU A 79 19.39 -21.49 -29.08
N GLN A 80 20.49 -21.23 -28.39
CA GLN A 80 21.19 -22.21 -27.57
C GLN A 80 20.73 -22.10 -26.12
N TYR A 81 20.51 -23.23 -25.45
CA TYR A 81 20.06 -23.27 -24.06
C TYR A 81 20.76 -24.38 -23.27
N ASN A 82 20.80 -24.22 -21.95
CA ASN A 82 21.37 -25.21 -21.03
C ASN A 82 20.35 -26.32 -20.76
N THR A 83 20.58 -27.51 -21.32
CA THR A 83 19.68 -28.66 -21.18
C THR A 83 19.62 -29.22 -19.75
N ALA A 84 20.60 -28.92 -18.89
CA ALA A 84 20.58 -29.30 -17.49
C ALA A 84 19.56 -28.48 -16.68
N LEU A 85 19.16 -27.30 -17.15
CA LEU A 85 18.28 -26.35 -16.46
C LEU A 85 16.93 -26.16 -17.15
N LEU A 86 16.89 -26.31 -18.46
CA LEU A 86 15.74 -25.99 -19.31
C LEU A 86 15.40 -27.19 -20.21
N THR A 87 14.13 -27.48 -20.28
CA THR A 87 13.57 -28.46 -21.22
C THR A 87 12.46 -27.79 -22.03
N PRO A 88 12.52 -27.79 -23.37
CA PRO A 88 11.42 -27.27 -24.18
C PRO A 88 10.12 -28.00 -23.82
N SER A 89 9.10 -27.26 -23.35
CA SER A 89 7.84 -27.86 -22.86
C SER A 89 6.69 -27.68 -23.83
N ASN A 90 6.63 -26.54 -24.44
CA ASN A 90 5.72 -26.23 -25.52
C ASN A 90 6.44 -25.21 -26.41
N ILE A 91 6.69 -25.63 -27.58
CA ILE A 91 6.93 -24.71 -28.65
C ILE A 91 5.53 -24.56 -29.22
N GLU A 92 4.82 -23.52 -28.80
CA GLU A 92 3.73 -23.01 -29.60
C GLU A 92 4.40 -22.64 -30.91
N THR A 93 4.59 -23.65 -31.70
CA THR A 93 4.60 -23.46 -33.10
C THR A 93 3.26 -22.83 -33.33
N ASN A 94 3.19 -21.51 -33.32
CA ASN A 94 2.09 -20.88 -33.97
C ASN A 94 2.07 -21.51 -35.34
N ALA A 95 1.32 -22.60 -35.41
CA ALA A 95 0.86 -23.20 -36.62
C ALA A 95 0.09 -22.16 -37.43
N ALA A 96 -0.01 -21.04 -36.82
CA ALA A 96 -0.31 -19.79 -37.41
C ALA A 96 0.33 -18.78 -36.45
N ILE A 97 1.25 -18.08 -36.89
CA ILE A 97 1.08 -16.65 -36.79
C ILE A 97 -0.19 -16.45 -37.61
N ASN A 98 -1.31 -16.71 -36.96
CA ASN A 98 -2.60 -16.45 -37.53
C ASN A 98 -2.64 -14.93 -37.53
N VAL A 99 -2.58 -14.35 -38.69
CA VAL A 99 -2.60 -12.90 -38.89
C VAL A 99 -3.84 -12.24 -38.28
N ASN A 100 -4.78 -13.06 -37.85
CA ASN A 100 -5.99 -12.70 -37.14
C ASN A 100 -5.89 -12.80 -35.61
N ASP A 101 -4.77 -13.27 -35.04
CA ASP A 101 -4.61 -13.29 -33.61
C ASP A 101 -4.27 -11.89 -33.08
N ALA A 102 -5.06 -11.48 -32.09
CA ALA A 102 -5.00 -10.20 -31.40
C ALA A 102 -3.70 -9.93 -30.61
N ASP A 103 -2.67 -10.75 -30.78
CA ASP A 103 -1.43 -10.73 -30.00
C ASP A 103 -0.39 -9.70 -30.51
N GLY A 104 -0.82 -8.60 -31.07
CA GLY A 104 0.04 -7.45 -31.36
C GLY A 104 0.81 -7.54 -32.68
N ILE A 105 0.45 -8.43 -33.59
CA ILE A 105 0.93 -8.38 -34.97
C ILE A 105 0.25 -7.18 -35.65
N PRO A 106 1.01 -6.25 -36.23
CA PRO A 106 0.41 -5.11 -36.91
C PRO A 106 -0.60 -5.56 -37.97
N SER A 107 -1.71 -4.85 -38.09
CA SER A 107 -2.77 -5.13 -39.06
C SER A 107 -2.31 -5.07 -40.51
N ASN A 108 -1.12 -4.54 -40.76
CA ASN A 108 -0.44 -4.50 -42.06
C ASN A 108 0.47 -5.72 -42.30
N PHE A 109 0.60 -6.64 -41.37
CA PHE A 109 1.27 -7.90 -41.56
C PHE A 109 0.35 -8.81 -42.40
N THR A 110 0.41 -8.68 -43.67
CA THR A 110 -0.40 -9.47 -44.60
C THR A 110 0.15 -10.88 -44.62
N TYR A 111 -0.67 -11.85 -44.22
CA TYR A 111 -0.39 -13.27 -44.40
C TYR A 111 -0.30 -13.53 -45.91
N ILE A 112 0.89 -13.88 -46.35
CA ILE A 112 1.08 -14.28 -47.72
C ILE A 112 1.03 -15.80 -47.72
N ASN A 113 0.12 -16.38 -48.47
CA ASN A 113 0.03 -17.81 -48.68
C ASN A 113 1.44 -18.35 -49.02
N GLY A 114 1.96 -19.23 -48.17
CA GLY A 114 3.28 -19.80 -48.35
C GLY A 114 4.33 -19.40 -47.30
N PHE A 115 3.98 -18.72 -46.24
CA PHE A 115 4.88 -18.55 -45.10
C PHE A 115 4.92 -19.84 -44.29
N GLU A 116 5.99 -20.60 -44.43
CA GLU A 116 6.20 -21.85 -43.71
C GLU A 116 7.19 -21.67 -42.58
N LYS A 117 6.86 -22.27 -41.46
CA LYS A 117 7.66 -22.28 -40.25
C LYS A 117 8.25 -23.69 -40.08
N TYR A 118 9.53 -23.75 -40.00
CA TYR A 118 10.26 -24.95 -39.65
C TYR A 118 10.93 -24.80 -38.31
N MET A 119 10.75 -25.76 -37.42
CA MET A 119 11.39 -25.78 -36.12
C MET A 119 12.07 -27.12 -35.91
N ASP A 120 13.34 -27.09 -35.62
CA ASP A 120 14.18 -28.26 -35.38
C ASP A 120 14.84 -28.13 -33.99
N MET A 121 14.77 -29.21 -33.22
CA MET A 121 15.49 -29.32 -31.95
C MET A 121 16.76 -30.13 -32.23
N LEU A 122 17.86 -29.42 -32.25
CA LEU A 122 19.16 -30.06 -32.42
C LEU A 122 19.81 -30.25 -31.06
N GLU A 123 20.09 -31.50 -30.70
CA GLU A 123 20.85 -31.81 -29.51
C GLU A 123 22.34 -31.68 -29.84
N ILE A 124 23.02 -30.76 -29.18
CA ILE A 124 24.48 -30.58 -29.35
C ILE A 124 25.16 -31.24 -28.13
N GLU A 125 26.34 -31.81 -28.34
CA GLU A 125 27.10 -32.54 -27.34
C GLU A 125 27.18 -31.84 -25.99
N GLY A 126 26.90 -32.57 -24.90
CA GLY A 126 26.98 -32.11 -23.54
C GLY A 126 25.69 -31.52 -22.98
N THR A 127 25.79 -30.36 -22.29
CA THR A 127 24.65 -29.67 -21.64
C THR A 127 24.02 -28.56 -22.49
N THR A 128 24.33 -28.50 -23.76
CA THR A 128 23.85 -27.45 -24.68
C THR A 128 22.85 -28.04 -25.66
N GLY A 129 21.62 -27.51 -25.63
CA GLY A 129 20.60 -27.73 -26.64
C GLY A 129 20.52 -26.56 -27.64
N GLU A 130 20.03 -26.81 -28.81
CA GLU A 130 19.80 -25.78 -29.83
C GLU A 130 18.38 -25.91 -30.38
N LEU A 131 17.68 -24.79 -30.45
CA LEU A 131 16.41 -24.63 -31.16
C LEU A 131 16.68 -23.81 -32.42
N ARG A 132 16.30 -24.37 -33.55
CA ARG A 132 16.36 -23.68 -34.83
C ARG A 132 14.93 -23.35 -35.30
N MET A 133 14.70 -22.11 -35.65
CA MET A 133 13.43 -21.62 -36.18
C MET A 133 13.67 -20.95 -37.52
N VAL A 134 13.02 -21.45 -38.55
CA VAL A 134 13.12 -20.90 -39.91
C VAL A 134 11.76 -20.36 -40.31
N TYR A 135 11.72 -19.10 -40.66
CA TYR A 135 10.58 -18.47 -41.30
C TYR A 135 10.97 -18.17 -42.75
N SER A 136 10.26 -18.74 -43.68
CA SER A 136 10.47 -18.48 -45.11
C SER A 136 9.14 -18.21 -45.79
N ILE A 137 9.18 -17.38 -46.81
CA ILE A 137 8.03 -17.09 -47.66
C ILE A 137 8.18 -17.95 -48.89
N LEU A 138 7.24 -18.86 -49.08
CA LEU A 138 7.17 -19.67 -50.29
C LEU A 138 6.25 -19.03 -51.32
N GLY A 139 6.62 -19.03 -52.60
CA GLY A 139 5.74 -18.59 -53.69
C GLY A 139 4.56 -19.56 -53.88
N GLU A 140 3.42 -19.08 -54.39
CA GLU A 140 2.19 -19.84 -54.53
C GLU A 140 2.26 -21.13 -55.33
N ASP A 141 3.28 -21.32 -56.18
CA ASP A 141 3.36 -22.43 -57.16
C ASP A 141 4.21 -23.63 -56.72
N GLU A 142 4.81 -23.66 -55.53
CA GLU A 142 5.78 -24.71 -55.18
C GLU A 142 5.36 -25.65 -54.03
N ARG A 143 4.07 -25.95 -53.87
CA ARG A 143 3.63 -27.02 -52.97
C ARG A 143 3.79 -28.43 -53.54
N THR A 144 4.78 -28.68 -54.33
CA THR A 144 5.12 -30.04 -54.79
C THR A 144 6.28 -30.59 -53.98
N GLY A 145 6.01 -31.12 -52.81
CA GLY A 145 6.55 -32.32 -52.15
C GLY A 145 8.06 -32.59 -52.13
N THR A 146 8.97 -31.66 -52.38
CA THR A 146 10.43 -31.86 -52.27
C THR A 146 11.05 -30.80 -51.40
N ASN A 147 11.90 -31.24 -50.47
CA ASN A 147 12.63 -30.44 -49.46
C ASN A 147 13.63 -29.41 -50.00
N ASP A 148 13.42 -28.82 -51.16
CA ASP A 148 14.27 -27.82 -51.76
C ASP A 148 13.86 -26.40 -51.34
N TYR A 149 14.24 -26.03 -50.14
CA TYR A 149 13.99 -24.70 -49.56
C TYR A 149 14.78 -23.54 -50.18
N TYR A 150 15.60 -23.83 -51.26
CA TYR A 150 16.46 -22.86 -51.88
C TYR A 150 16.48 -22.99 -53.41
N LYS A 151 15.36 -22.72 -54.06
CA LYS A 151 15.43 -22.54 -55.52
C LYS A 151 15.71 -21.07 -55.87
N GLU A 152 16.57 -20.88 -56.89
CA GLU A 152 17.09 -19.58 -57.36
C GLU A 152 16.03 -18.60 -57.91
N GLU A 153 14.75 -18.93 -57.92
CA GLU A 153 13.67 -18.08 -58.44
C GLU A 153 13.04 -17.12 -57.40
N THR A 154 13.82 -16.68 -56.45
CA THR A 154 13.35 -15.82 -55.35
C THR A 154 13.14 -14.33 -55.74
N ALA A 155 13.30 -13.95 -56.98
CA ALA A 155 13.23 -12.55 -57.41
C ALA A 155 11.84 -11.88 -57.19
N ASN A 156 10.76 -12.68 -57.14
CA ASN A 156 9.38 -12.19 -56.99
C ASN A 156 8.71 -12.58 -55.68
N GLN A 157 9.45 -13.07 -54.70
CA GLN A 157 8.85 -13.38 -53.39
C GLN A 157 8.48 -12.11 -52.65
N PRO A 158 7.31 -12.08 -52.02
CA PRO A 158 6.87 -10.93 -51.29
C PRO A 158 7.77 -10.68 -50.06
N ILE A 159 7.96 -9.43 -49.77
CA ILE A 159 8.75 -8.95 -48.62
C ILE A 159 7.81 -8.71 -47.45
N VAL A 160 8.15 -9.28 -46.29
CA VAL A 160 7.51 -8.93 -45.04
C VAL A 160 8.14 -7.64 -44.52
N GLU A 161 7.31 -6.64 -44.26
CA GLU A 161 7.75 -5.38 -43.68
C GLU A 161 7.10 -5.18 -42.32
N ILE A 162 7.91 -5.19 -41.26
CA ILE A 162 7.50 -4.81 -39.91
C ILE A 162 7.94 -3.37 -39.69
N THR A 163 6.96 -2.46 -39.62
CA THR A 163 7.20 -1.02 -39.54
C THR A 163 7.47 -0.52 -38.15
N ASP A 164 6.99 -1.25 -37.12
CA ASP A 164 7.21 -0.92 -35.70
C ASP A 164 7.73 -2.16 -34.95
N GLU A 165 6.93 -2.88 -34.22
CA GLU A 165 7.31 -4.09 -33.51
C GLU A 165 6.25 -5.17 -33.70
N ALA A 166 6.67 -6.43 -33.85
CA ALA A 166 5.78 -7.59 -33.90
C ALA A 166 6.35 -8.78 -33.14
N ILE A 167 5.49 -9.54 -32.47
CA ILE A 167 5.82 -10.83 -31.86
C ILE A 167 5.60 -11.91 -32.93
N ILE A 168 6.65 -12.63 -33.29
CA ILE A 168 6.58 -13.67 -34.33
C ILE A 168 6.54 -15.10 -33.78
N GLY A 169 6.72 -15.27 -32.48
CA GLY A 169 6.65 -16.56 -31.83
C GLY A 169 6.89 -16.52 -30.36
N LYS A 170 6.50 -17.60 -29.67
CA LYS A 170 6.77 -17.84 -28.25
C LYS A 170 7.38 -19.23 -28.06
N ILE A 171 8.35 -19.33 -27.18
CA ILE A 171 9.00 -20.58 -26.79
C ILE A 171 8.80 -20.75 -25.29
N SER A 172 8.28 -21.89 -24.89
CA SER A 172 8.14 -22.24 -23.48
C SER A 172 9.12 -23.34 -23.09
N PHE A 173 9.87 -23.10 -22.03
CA PHE A 173 10.74 -24.08 -21.40
C PHE A 173 10.23 -24.43 -20.02
N GLN A 174 10.21 -25.71 -19.69
CA GLN A 174 10.11 -26.13 -18.30
C GLN A 174 11.45 -25.89 -17.61
N MET A 175 11.42 -25.20 -16.48
CA MET A 175 12.59 -24.94 -15.64
C MET A 175 12.76 -26.02 -14.59
N LYS A 176 14.00 -26.35 -14.26
CA LYS A 176 14.32 -27.16 -13.09
C LYS A 176 14.05 -26.36 -11.81
N ASP A 177 13.49 -27.01 -10.79
CA ASP A 177 13.12 -26.36 -9.55
C ASP A 177 14.33 -25.75 -8.81
N GLY A 178 14.12 -24.59 -8.19
CA GLY A 178 15.10 -23.94 -7.32
C GLY A 178 16.24 -23.23 -8.03
N ILE A 179 16.19 -23.09 -9.36
CA ILE A 179 17.27 -22.48 -10.16
C ILE A 179 16.86 -21.11 -10.70
N ALA A 180 17.81 -20.17 -10.64
CA ALA A 180 17.74 -18.90 -11.35
C ALA A 180 18.41 -19.05 -12.71
N ILE A 181 17.73 -18.62 -13.78
CA ILE A 181 18.27 -18.59 -15.14
C ILE A 181 19.02 -17.28 -15.34
N THR A 182 20.17 -17.37 -15.99
CA THR A 182 21.01 -16.23 -16.37
C THR A 182 21.11 -16.11 -17.90
N THR A 183 21.67 -15.01 -18.36
CA THR A 183 21.97 -14.82 -19.80
C THR A 183 22.99 -15.81 -20.32
N ASP A 184 23.74 -16.51 -19.46
CA ASP A 184 24.67 -17.55 -19.84
C ASP A 184 23.98 -18.90 -20.13
N ASP A 185 22.79 -19.11 -19.60
CA ASP A 185 22.02 -20.34 -19.79
C ASP A 185 21.19 -20.33 -21.07
N ILE A 186 21.01 -19.17 -21.68
CA ILE A 186 20.32 -18.99 -22.96
C ILE A 186 21.12 -18.02 -23.79
N LYS A 187 21.53 -18.46 -24.98
CA LYS A 187 22.35 -17.66 -25.90
C LYS A 187 21.79 -17.68 -27.29
N LEU A 188 21.86 -16.54 -27.96
CA LEU A 188 21.70 -16.53 -29.39
C LEU A 188 22.98 -17.09 -30.02
N LYS A 189 22.84 -18.05 -30.93
CA LYS A 189 23.97 -18.51 -31.72
C LYS A 189 24.31 -17.46 -32.76
N THR A 190 25.12 -16.50 -32.35
CA THR A 190 25.69 -15.48 -33.26
C THR A 190 26.79 -16.09 -34.12
N GLY A 191 26.71 -15.81 -35.38
CA GLY A 191 27.45 -16.34 -36.47
C GLY A 191 28.84 -16.95 -36.25
N SER A 192 29.01 -18.17 -36.72
CA SER A 192 30.30 -18.62 -37.18
C SER A 192 30.51 -18.08 -38.61
N THR A 193 31.76 -18.00 -39.01
CA THR A 193 32.18 -17.62 -40.39
C THR A 193 31.67 -18.56 -41.48
N SER A 194 30.91 -19.60 -41.13
CA SER A 194 30.26 -20.53 -42.03
C SER A 194 28.83 -20.11 -42.36
N PRO A 195 28.44 -19.99 -43.60
CA PRO A 195 27.09 -19.62 -44.02
C PRO A 195 26.01 -20.63 -43.58
N THR A 196 26.42 -21.80 -43.08
CA THR A 196 25.49 -22.88 -42.67
C THR A 196 25.16 -22.91 -41.19
N THR A 197 25.79 -22.12 -40.33
CA THR A 197 25.72 -22.32 -38.87
C THR A 197 25.36 -21.09 -38.05
N GLY A 198 24.88 -20.02 -38.62
CA GLY A 198 24.51 -18.79 -37.89
C GLY A 198 23.07 -18.36 -38.12
N ILE A 199 22.65 -17.37 -37.35
CA ILE A 199 21.40 -16.68 -37.57
C ILE A 199 21.47 -15.90 -38.87
N LYS A 200 20.44 -16.01 -39.71
CA LYS A 200 20.38 -15.33 -41.00
C LYS A 200 19.06 -14.60 -41.16
N VAL A 201 19.14 -13.41 -41.71
CA VAL A 201 17.99 -12.67 -42.21
C VAL A 201 18.20 -12.42 -43.70
N VAL A 202 17.30 -12.94 -44.50
CA VAL A 202 17.33 -12.73 -45.94
C VAL A 202 16.46 -11.53 -46.28
N THR A 203 17.07 -10.48 -46.80
CA THR A 203 16.38 -9.28 -47.27
C THR A 203 16.07 -9.36 -48.78
N SER A 204 15.43 -8.33 -49.33
CA SER A 204 14.92 -8.29 -50.70
C SER A 204 15.96 -8.45 -51.82
N GLU A 205 17.25 -8.27 -51.54
CA GLU A 205 18.30 -8.17 -52.55
C GLU A 205 19.51 -9.05 -52.24
N SER A 206 19.34 -10.30 -51.93
CA SER A 206 20.44 -11.22 -51.65
C SER A 206 21.33 -10.84 -50.45
N ASN A 207 20.92 -9.88 -49.65
CA ASN A 207 21.69 -9.43 -48.50
C ASN A 207 21.32 -10.28 -47.29
N ASN A 208 22.32 -10.94 -46.73
CA ASN A 208 22.17 -11.66 -45.47
C ASN A 208 22.67 -10.78 -44.32
N TYR A 209 21.80 -10.37 -43.42
CA TYR A 209 22.23 -9.76 -42.18
C TYR A 209 22.76 -10.85 -41.25
N GLN A 210 24.00 -10.74 -40.86
CA GLN A 210 24.63 -11.57 -39.82
C GLN A 210 25.21 -10.71 -38.69
N ALA A 211 24.91 -9.43 -38.71
CA ALA A 211 25.44 -8.51 -37.73
C ALA A 211 24.91 -8.87 -36.32
N GLN A 212 25.83 -9.05 -35.39
CA GLN A 212 25.52 -9.36 -34.00
C GLN A 212 24.65 -8.25 -33.35
N SER A 213 24.78 -7.03 -33.85
CA SER A 213 23.99 -5.86 -33.41
C SER A 213 22.48 -5.96 -33.73
N LEU A 214 22.10 -6.80 -34.72
CA LEU A 214 20.70 -7.05 -35.06
C LEU A 214 19.98 -7.87 -33.97
N PHE A 215 20.70 -8.71 -33.23
CA PHE A 215 20.16 -9.70 -32.34
C PHE A 215 20.39 -9.29 -30.88
N GLU A 216 19.34 -9.32 -30.11
CA GLU A 216 19.38 -9.02 -28.68
C GLU A 216 18.66 -10.13 -27.90
N PHE A 217 19.25 -10.54 -26.78
CA PHE A 217 18.57 -11.36 -25.79
C PHE A 217 18.40 -10.57 -24.51
N THR A 218 17.15 -10.41 -24.06
CA THR A 218 16.82 -9.75 -22.82
C THR A 218 16.19 -10.73 -21.85
N LEU A 219 16.71 -10.75 -20.63
CA LEU A 219 16.21 -11.56 -19.54
C LEU A 219 15.41 -10.64 -18.61
N ASP A 220 14.15 -10.40 -18.94
CA ASP A 220 13.23 -9.62 -18.08
C ASP A 220 12.34 -10.56 -17.27
N LEU A 221 12.99 -11.30 -16.34
CA LEU A 221 12.35 -12.29 -15.47
C LEU A 221 11.75 -11.68 -14.20
N LYS A 222 11.68 -10.37 -14.12
CA LYS A 222 11.07 -9.68 -12.99
C LYS A 222 9.58 -10.03 -12.93
N SER A 223 9.18 -10.43 -11.74
CA SER A 223 7.77 -10.74 -11.48
C SER A 223 6.89 -9.51 -11.70
N LYS A 224 5.72 -9.74 -12.31
CA LYS A 224 4.67 -8.75 -12.52
C LYS A 224 3.58 -8.84 -11.45
N ASN A 225 3.74 -9.75 -10.47
CA ASN A 225 2.73 -9.97 -9.46
C ASN A 225 2.76 -8.85 -8.40
N ALA A 226 1.73 -8.03 -8.39
CA ALA A 226 1.48 -6.95 -7.44
C ALA A 226 0.27 -7.27 -6.54
N ASN A 227 -0.05 -8.54 -6.31
CA ASN A 227 -1.20 -8.92 -5.50
C ASN A 227 -0.81 -9.07 -4.03
N LEU A 228 -1.74 -8.69 -3.16
CA LEU A 228 -1.79 -9.20 -1.80
C LEU A 228 -2.40 -10.62 -1.81
N LYS A 229 -1.90 -11.45 -0.91
CA LYS A 229 -2.43 -12.77 -0.58
C LYS A 229 -3.42 -12.68 0.58
N LYS A 230 -3.22 -11.69 1.46
CA LYS A 230 -3.96 -11.56 2.71
C LYS A 230 -3.98 -10.11 3.19
N ILE A 231 -5.13 -9.70 3.74
CA ILE A 231 -5.31 -8.51 4.57
C ILE A 231 -6.17 -8.92 5.77
N GLU A 232 -5.75 -8.57 6.97
CA GLU A 232 -6.54 -8.70 8.19
C GLU A 232 -6.39 -7.45 9.05
N ILE A 233 -7.46 -7.07 9.74
CA ILE A 233 -7.47 -5.96 10.68
C ILE A 233 -7.96 -6.49 12.03
N SER A 234 -7.26 -6.16 13.10
CA SER A 234 -7.62 -6.56 14.46
C SER A 234 -7.37 -5.46 15.47
N ASN A 235 -7.88 -5.62 16.69
CA ASN A 235 -7.61 -4.69 17.79
C ASN A 235 -6.21 -4.82 18.39
N GLY A 236 -5.38 -5.74 17.88
CA GLY A 236 -4.01 -5.95 18.35
C GLY A 236 -3.89 -6.54 19.76
N ASN A 237 -4.99 -6.82 20.43
CA ASN A 237 -4.97 -7.42 21.76
C ASN A 237 -4.81 -8.94 21.67
N ASN A 238 -3.71 -9.46 22.18
CA ASN A 238 -3.41 -10.90 22.16
C ASN A 238 -3.81 -11.62 23.46
N GLU A 239 -4.47 -10.93 24.41
CA GLU A 239 -4.98 -11.56 25.61
C GLU A 239 -6.15 -12.48 25.28
N GLU A 240 -6.19 -13.62 25.94
CA GLU A 240 -7.23 -14.64 25.73
C GLU A 240 -8.62 -14.05 26.04
N GLY A 241 -9.51 -14.05 25.02
CA GLY A 241 -10.86 -13.50 25.11
C GLY A 241 -11.00 -12.04 24.67
N ASN A 242 -9.91 -11.30 24.47
CA ASN A 242 -9.93 -9.90 24.08
C ASN A 242 -9.51 -9.64 22.63
N TYR A 243 -9.02 -10.67 21.93
CA TYR A 243 -8.67 -10.55 20.52
C TYR A 243 -9.91 -10.46 19.66
N ARG A 244 -9.97 -9.45 18.79
CA ARG A 244 -11.05 -9.26 17.80
C ARG A 244 -10.49 -8.97 16.44
N ASN A 245 -10.98 -9.72 15.45
CA ASN A 245 -10.83 -9.38 14.04
C ASN A 245 -12.01 -8.52 13.60
N TYR A 246 -11.71 -7.53 12.75
CA TYR A 246 -12.71 -6.72 12.09
C TYR A 246 -12.88 -7.19 10.65
N ASP A 247 -14.09 -7.63 10.31
CA ASP A 247 -14.38 -8.17 8.99
C ASP A 247 -14.30 -7.09 7.92
N LEU A 248 -13.67 -7.44 6.80
CA LEU A 248 -13.65 -6.60 5.61
C LEU A 248 -14.91 -6.85 4.77
N ASN A 249 -15.49 -5.80 4.26
CA ASN A 249 -16.61 -5.84 3.32
C ASN A 249 -16.22 -5.14 1.99
N PRO A 250 -16.20 -5.85 0.85
CA PRO A 250 -16.38 -7.30 0.76
C PRO A 250 -15.25 -8.08 1.44
N THR A 251 -15.45 -9.38 1.66
CA THR A 251 -14.37 -10.27 2.12
C THR A 251 -13.17 -10.17 1.19
N PHE A 252 -11.96 -10.27 1.74
CA PHE A 252 -10.74 -10.07 0.97
C PHE A 252 -10.70 -10.96 -0.27
N ASP A 253 -10.48 -10.32 -1.43
CA ASP A 253 -10.13 -10.90 -2.71
C ASP A 253 -9.04 -10.05 -3.37
N LYS A 254 -8.01 -10.69 -3.92
CA LYS A 254 -6.85 -10.01 -4.50
C LYS A 254 -7.16 -9.04 -5.63
N ASP A 255 -8.30 -9.19 -6.29
CA ASP A 255 -8.73 -8.36 -7.42
C ASP A 255 -9.72 -7.27 -7.01
N THR A 256 -10.18 -7.29 -5.77
CA THR A 256 -10.93 -6.20 -5.14
C THR A 256 -9.98 -5.19 -4.53
N LEU A 257 -10.16 -3.92 -4.84
CA LEU A 257 -9.22 -2.85 -4.47
C LEU A 257 -9.73 -1.93 -3.34
N GLU A 258 -11.01 -2.00 -3.03
CA GLU A 258 -11.63 -1.16 -2.00
C GLU A 258 -12.40 -2.01 -1.02
N TYR A 259 -12.18 -1.76 0.26
CA TYR A 259 -12.78 -2.47 1.38
C TYR A 259 -13.29 -1.50 2.42
N GLU A 260 -14.37 -1.88 3.10
CA GLU A 260 -14.85 -1.19 4.28
C GLU A 260 -14.76 -2.12 5.50
N THR A 261 -14.53 -1.53 6.68
CA THR A 261 -14.73 -2.21 7.95
C THR A 261 -15.33 -1.25 8.96
N LYS A 262 -16.13 -1.77 9.90
CA LYS A 262 -16.73 -0.99 10.98
C LYS A 262 -16.16 -1.40 12.33
N ILE A 263 -15.73 -0.42 13.11
CA ILE A 263 -15.20 -0.63 14.46
C ILE A 263 -16.19 -0.01 15.47
N LEU A 264 -16.75 -0.86 16.32
CA LEU A 264 -17.72 -0.52 17.35
C LEU A 264 -17.09 -0.59 18.75
N GLU A 265 -15.83 -0.19 18.85
CA GLU A 265 -15.03 -0.21 20.08
C GLU A 265 -14.25 1.08 20.26
N TYR A 266 -13.97 1.45 21.51
CA TYR A 266 -13.08 2.57 21.84
C TYR A 266 -11.62 2.11 21.74
N VAL A 267 -11.11 2.09 20.51
CA VAL A 267 -9.70 1.78 20.22
C VAL A 267 -9.08 2.93 19.45
N ASP A 268 -7.85 3.28 19.79
CA ASP A 268 -7.11 4.36 19.13
C ASP A 268 -6.26 3.88 17.97
N SER A 269 -6.09 2.57 17.84
CA SER A 269 -5.29 1.94 16.80
C SER A 269 -5.78 0.54 16.49
N VAL A 270 -5.42 0.07 15.31
CA VAL A 270 -5.62 -1.32 14.86
C VAL A 270 -4.30 -1.92 14.42
N ASP A 271 -4.22 -3.25 14.48
CA ASP A 271 -3.15 -4.01 13.84
C ASP A 271 -3.61 -4.42 12.44
N LEU A 272 -2.85 -3.97 11.45
CA LEU A 272 -2.98 -4.36 10.06
C LEU A 272 -1.99 -5.48 9.76
N LYS A 273 -2.48 -6.66 9.41
CA LYS A 273 -1.68 -7.78 8.92
C LYS A 273 -1.87 -7.96 7.44
N MET A 274 -0.77 -8.11 6.71
CA MET A 274 -0.80 -8.28 5.26
C MET A 274 0.31 -9.19 4.77
N GLN A 275 0.09 -9.84 3.65
CA GLN A 275 1.07 -10.68 2.98
C GLN A 275 0.93 -10.51 1.47
N THR A 276 2.06 -10.43 0.75
CA THR A 276 2.08 -10.45 -0.71
C THR A 276 1.99 -11.88 -1.27
N GLU A 277 1.47 -12.04 -2.48
CA GLU A 277 1.60 -13.32 -3.20
C GLU A 277 3.05 -13.58 -3.65
N ASP A 278 3.80 -12.51 -3.93
CA ASP A 278 5.19 -12.58 -4.39
C ASP A 278 6.12 -11.91 -3.36
N ALA A 279 7.04 -12.69 -2.81
CA ALA A 279 8.02 -12.23 -1.84
C ALA A 279 9.03 -11.19 -2.37
N LYS A 280 9.07 -10.96 -3.68
CA LYS A 280 9.92 -9.95 -4.33
C LYS A 280 9.22 -8.62 -4.56
N SER A 281 7.95 -8.53 -4.19
CA SER A 281 7.20 -7.29 -4.25
C SER A 281 7.65 -6.33 -3.15
N THR A 282 7.35 -5.06 -3.31
CA THR A 282 7.54 -4.02 -2.30
C THR A 282 6.16 -3.49 -1.90
N ILE A 283 5.96 -3.23 -0.61
CA ILE A 283 4.73 -2.59 -0.11
C ILE A 283 5.04 -1.14 0.26
N LYS A 284 4.13 -0.23 -0.11
CA LYS A 284 4.04 1.12 0.45
C LYS A 284 2.70 1.24 1.15
N ILE A 285 2.74 1.70 2.40
CA ILE A 285 1.53 1.96 3.19
C ILE A 285 1.44 3.46 3.42
N LYS A 286 0.22 4.00 3.30
CA LYS A 286 -0.12 5.38 3.62
C LYS A 286 -1.31 5.37 4.57
N TYR A 287 -1.19 6.06 5.71
CA TYR A 287 -2.20 6.14 6.76
C TYR A 287 -2.09 7.47 7.51
N PRO A 288 -3.13 7.91 8.26
CA PRO A 288 -3.09 9.15 9.04
C PRO A 288 -1.94 9.15 10.04
N LYS A 289 -1.17 10.24 10.07
CA LYS A 289 -0.09 10.44 11.03
C LYS A 289 -0.66 10.93 12.37
N LYS A 290 -0.06 10.47 13.48
CA LYS A 290 -0.41 10.91 14.83
C LYS A 290 0.64 11.85 15.39
N ASP A 291 0.19 12.83 16.16
CA ASP A 291 1.06 13.73 16.94
C ASP A 291 1.53 13.05 18.25
N GLU A 292 2.31 13.78 19.06
CA GLU A 292 2.85 13.30 20.34
C GLU A 292 1.77 12.95 21.37
N ASN A 293 0.56 13.51 21.21
CA ASN A 293 -0.59 13.28 22.07
C ASN A 293 -1.53 12.16 21.53
N GLY A 294 -1.14 11.51 20.42
CA GLY A 294 -1.92 10.48 19.77
C GLY A 294 -3.08 10.99 18.92
N LYS A 295 -3.18 12.31 18.70
CA LYS A 295 -4.20 12.92 17.83
C LYS A 295 -3.76 12.89 16.38
N THR A 296 -4.75 12.88 15.47
CA THR A 296 -4.50 12.97 14.03
C THR A 296 -3.85 14.31 13.70
N GLU A 297 -2.64 14.26 13.12
CA GLU A 297 -1.91 15.45 12.71
C GLU A 297 -2.61 16.11 11.51
N LYS A 298 -2.85 17.42 11.62
CA LYS A 298 -3.45 18.23 10.55
C LYS A 298 -2.47 19.32 10.13
N ASP A 299 -2.46 19.65 8.86
CA ASP A 299 -1.65 20.75 8.33
C ASP A 299 -2.28 22.13 8.62
N SER A 300 -1.65 23.19 8.13
CA SER A 300 -2.13 24.57 8.32
C SER A 300 -3.50 24.86 7.68
N ASN A 301 -3.97 24.02 6.77
CA ASN A 301 -5.27 24.12 6.11
C ASN A 301 -6.34 23.27 6.81
N GLY A 302 -5.93 22.46 7.80
CA GLY A 302 -6.81 21.51 8.49
C GLY A 302 -6.87 20.14 7.82
N ASP A 303 -6.08 19.89 6.76
CA ASP A 303 -6.05 18.61 6.06
C ASP A 303 -5.23 17.59 6.83
N ILE A 304 -5.64 16.30 6.79
CA ILE A 304 -4.95 15.21 7.46
C ILE A 304 -3.55 15.01 6.86
N VAL A 305 -2.54 15.00 7.73
CA VAL A 305 -1.17 14.63 7.36
C VAL A 305 -1.06 13.11 7.36
N TYR A 306 -0.45 12.55 6.31
CA TYR A 306 -0.30 11.11 6.15
C TYR A 306 1.14 10.65 6.35
N GLU A 307 1.31 9.59 7.12
CA GLU A 307 2.56 8.85 7.17
C GLU A 307 2.66 7.90 5.98
N LYS A 308 3.89 7.73 5.46
CA LYS A 308 4.19 6.83 4.34
C LYS A 308 5.33 5.92 4.74
N LYS A 309 5.09 4.63 4.72
CA LYS A 309 6.09 3.61 5.05
C LYS A 309 6.32 2.70 3.86
N GLN A 310 7.59 2.37 3.57
CA GLN A 310 7.94 1.42 2.53
C GLN A 310 8.58 0.18 3.16
N ILE A 311 8.14 -1.00 2.73
CA ILE A 311 8.58 -2.31 3.22
C ILE A 311 9.05 -3.11 2.01
N THR A 312 10.32 -3.47 2.00
CA THR A 312 10.99 -4.18 0.90
C THR A 312 11.14 -5.68 1.14
N ASP A 313 11.15 -6.12 2.39
CA ASP A 313 11.11 -7.54 2.73
C ASP A 313 9.65 -7.96 2.96
N THR A 314 9.07 -8.61 1.97
CA THR A 314 7.70 -9.12 1.98
C THR A 314 7.66 -10.65 1.99
N SER A 315 8.77 -11.30 2.34
CA SER A 315 8.90 -12.76 2.40
C SER A 315 8.05 -13.40 3.51
N GLN A 316 7.72 -12.61 4.54
CA GLN A 316 6.89 -13.00 5.68
C GLN A 316 5.63 -12.14 5.76
N GLU A 317 4.71 -12.53 6.63
CA GLU A 317 3.57 -11.71 7.01
C GLU A 317 4.06 -10.42 7.68
N ILE A 318 3.52 -9.30 7.26
CA ILE A 318 3.84 -7.97 7.76
C ILE A 318 2.74 -7.56 8.72
N GLN A 319 3.11 -7.04 9.88
CA GLN A 319 2.20 -6.46 10.85
C GLN A 319 2.57 -5.01 11.12
N GLU A 320 1.58 -4.12 11.01
CA GLU A 320 1.72 -2.69 11.25
C GLU A 320 0.62 -2.18 12.17
N LYS A 321 1.01 -1.38 13.15
CA LYS A 321 0.05 -0.69 14.02
C LYS A 321 -0.36 0.63 13.40
N ILE A 322 -1.65 0.80 13.15
CA ILE A 322 -2.21 1.97 12.46
C ILE A 322 -3.06 2.77 13.44
N GLY A 323 -2.71 4.03 13.67
CA GLY A 323 -3.53 4.96 14.45
C GLY A 323 -4.82 5.33 13.71
N LEU A 324 -5.94 5.30 14.42
CA LEU A 324 -7.25 5.66 13.87
C LEU A 324 -7.52 7.16 14.07
N ASN A 325 -8.27 7.78 13.15
CA ASN A 325 -8.79 9.13 13.37
C ASN A 325 -9.68 9.15 14.61
N GLU A 326 -9.77 10.30 15.27
CA GLU A 326 -10.60 10.44 16.47
C GLU A 326 -12.07 10.16 16.13
N LEU A 327 -12.81 9.69 17.14
CA LEU A 327 -14.25 9.51 17.01
C LEU A 327 -14.91 10.88 16.79
N GLY A 328 -15.73 11.00 15.75
CA GLY A 328 -16.30 12.29 15.32
C GLY A 328 -15.58 12.94 14.15
N GLU A 329 -14.38 12.47 13.81
CA GLU A 329 -13.62 12.90 12.63
C GLU A 329 -13.97 12.04 11.40
N GLU A 330 -13.37 12.38 10.26
CA GLU A 330 -13.51 11.59 9.04
C GLU A 330 -13.05 10.13 9.22
N GLU A 331 -13.52 9.23 8.37
CA GLU A 331 -13.08 7.83 8.36
C GLU A 331 -11.56 7.72 8.20
N THR A 332 -10.98 6.68 8.80
CA THR A 332 -9.56 6.38 8.62
C THR A 332 -9.37 5.62 7.31
N ILE A 333 -8.59 6.18 6.38
CA ILE A 333 -8.27 5.52 5.11
C ILE A 333 -6.84 5.01 5.15
N ILE A 334 -6.68 3.71 4.87
CA ILE A 334 -5.38 3.07 4.71
C ILE A 334 -5.21 2.73 3.23
N GLU A 335 -4.13 3.19 2.61
CA GLU A 335 -3.75 2.82 1.25
C GLU A 335 -2.54 1.88 1.28
N ILE A 336 -2.68 0.69 0.68
CA ILE A 336 -1.62 -0.31 0.57
C ILE A 336 -1.27 -0.46 -0.90
N THR A 337 -0.13 0.06 -1.33
CA THR A 337 0.34 -0.10 -2.69
C THR A 337 1.37 -1.21 -2.75
N VAL A 338 1.06 -2.28 -3.45
CA VAL A 338 1.98 -3.37 -3.77
C VAL A 338 2.64 -3.04 -5.10
N ILE A 339 3.96 -3.03 -5.12
CA ILE A 339 4.77 -2.80 -6.31
C ILE A 339 5.47 -4.12 -6.65
N ALA A 340 5.21 -4.65 -7.83
CA ALA A 340 5.86 -5.87 -8.30
C ALA A 340 7.39 -5.70 -8.39
N GLU A 341 8.14 -6.80 -8.48
CA GLU A 341 9.58 -6.76 -8.81
C GLU A 341 9.82 -5.96 -10.09
N LYS A 342 8.91 -6.05 -11.06
CA LYS A 342 8.83 -5.14 -12.20
C LYS A 342 8.15 -3.84 -11.78
N GLN A 343 8.97 -2.87 -11.37
CA GLN A 343 8.59 -1.60 -10.73
C GLN A 343 7.46 -0.81 -11.42
N GLU A 344 7.23 -1.06 -12.71
CA GLU A 344 6.17 -0.42 -13.51
C GLU A 344 4.77 -0.96 -13.19
N ILE A 345 4.69 -2.14 -12.56
CA ILE A 345 3.44 -2.81 -12.20
C ILE A 345 3.16 -2.60 -10.73
N GLN A 346 2.03 -1.97 -10.43
CA GLN A 346 1.58 -1.75 -9.06
C GLN A 346 0.07 -1.90 -8.94
N LYS A 347 -0.39 -2.26 -7.75
CA LYS A 347 -1.80 -2.37 -7.37
C LYS A 347 -2.00 -1.70 -6.01
N THR A 348 -3.01 -0.85 -5.89
CA THR A 348 -3.32 -0.16 -4.63
C THR A 348 -4.64 -0.64 -4.08
N TYR A 349 -4.61 -1.12 -2.85
CA TYR A 349 -5.77 -1.51 -2.05
C TYR A 349 -6.08 -0.39 -1.08
N LYS A 350 -7.35 -0.03 -0.93
CA LYS A 350 -7.83 0.96 0.03
C LYS A 350 -8.74 0.31 1.05
N ILE A 351 -8.57 0.69 2.30
CA ILE A 351 -9.38 0.21 3.40
C ILE A 351 -9.99 1.42 4.10
N HIS A 352 -11.29 1.50 4.12
CA HIS A 352 -12.09 2.51 4.77
C HIS A 352 -12.53 2.01 6.13
N ILE A 353 -11.93 2.52 7.20
CA ILE A 353 -12.29 2.17 8.57
C ILE A 353 -13.31 3.17 9.06
N LYS A 354 -14.55 2.75 9.17
CA LYS A 354 -15.68 3.54 9.67
C LYS A 354 -15.85 3.30 11.16
N ARG A 355 -16.00 4.38 11.91
CA ARG A 355 -16.29 4.36 13.34
C ARG A 355 -17.64 5.07 13.54
N PRO A 356 -18.76 4.32 13.51
CA PRO A 356 -20.07 4.91 13.77
C PRO A 356 -20.06 5.60 15.12
N TYR A 357 -20.65 6.77 15.20
CA TYR A 357 -20.76 7.54 16.44
C TYR A 357 -22.07 8.30 16.51
N GLY A 358 -22.45 8.66 17.75
CA GLY A 358 -23.37 9.72 18.04
C GLY A 358 -22.71 10.75 18.94
N LYS A 359 -23.39 11.83 19.22
CA LYS A 359 -22.89 12.96 19.99
C LYS A 359 -23.80 13.26 21.19
N ILE A 360 -23.19 13.41 22.36
CA ILE A 360 -23.81 13.95 23.57
C ILE A 360 -23.27 15.37 23.76
N LYS A 361 -24.13 16.33 23.89
CA LYS A 361 -23.76 17.72 24.17
C LYS A 361 -24.56 18.33 25.30
N GLY A 362 -24.10 19.46 25.78
CA GLY A 362 -24.79 20.21 26.83
C GLY A 362 -23.89 21.28 27.41
N LYS A 363 -24.30 21.76 28.56
CA LYS A 363 -23.59 22.81 29.30
C LYS A 363 -23.55 22.50 30.80
N ILE A 364 -22.40 22.71 31.41
CA ILE A 364 -22.24 22.73 32.87
C ILE A 364 -22.34 24.17 33.34
N GLN A 365 -23.12 24.36 34.41
CA GLN A 365 -23.22 25.62 35.16
C GLN A 365 -22.85 25.33 36.60
N LEU A 366 -21.99 26.15 37.19
CA LEU A 366 -21.62 26.05 38.60
C LEU A 366 -22.54 26.95 39.40
N GLY A 367 -23.25 26.36 40.37
CA GLY A 367 -24.19 27.05 41.23
C GLY A 367 -25.39 27.68 40.51
N ASP A 368 -26.40 28.04 41.29
CA ASP A 368 -27.59 28.73 40.79
C ASP A 368 -27.39 30.25 40.92
N GLY A 369 -26.76 30.86 39.90
CA GLY A 369 -26.53 32.30 39.86
C GLY A 369 -25.15 32.79 40.33
N LEU A 370 -24.16 31.89 40.60
CA LEU A 370 -22.80 32.30 40.96
C LEU A 370 -22.18 33.28 39.96
N LYS A 371 -22.45 33.11 38.68
CA LYS A 371 -21.94 33.99 37.62
C LYS A 371 -22.46 35.43 37.74
N GLU A 372 -23.74 35.59 38.08
CA GLU A 372 -24.36 36.91 38.18
C GLU A 372 -23.92 37.68 39.42
N SER A 373 -23.56 36.96 40.50
CA SER A 373 -23.15 37.59 41.76
C SER A 373 -21.66 37.93 41.84
N MET A 374 -20.81 37.19 41.09
CA MET A 374 -19.35 37.29 41.24
C MET A 374 -18.65 37.78 39.99
N ASP A 375 -19.19 37.52 38.79
CA ASP A 375 -18.58 37.98 37.52
C ASP A 375 -18.62 39.51 37.43
N GLY A 376 -17.46 40.11 37.51
CA GLY A 376 -17.28 41.56 37.46
C GLY A 376 -17.15 42.30 38.78
N SER A 377 -17.60 41.73 39.92
CA SER A 377 -17.44 42.38 41.23
C SER A 377 -16.01 42.35 41.74
N TYR A 378 -15.22 41.33 41.34
CA TYR A 378 -13.81 41.13 41.76
C TYR A 378 -12.84 41.06 40.61
N GLY A 379 -13.29 41.24 39.34
CA GLY A 379 -12.45 41.11 38.14
C GLY A 379 -12.02 39.68 37.87
N ILE A 380 -12.73 38.69 38.37
CA ILE A 380 -12.45 37.25 38.22
C ILE A 380 -13.32 36.70 37.09
N THR A 381 -12.70 35.97 36.16
CA THR A 381 -13.43 35.18 35.17
C THR A 381 -13.63 33.78 35.72
N MET A 382 -14.87 33.40 35.96
CA MET A 382 -15.23 32.05 36.45
C MET A 382 -14.89 30.99 35.39
N ASN A 383 -14.18 29.98 35.82
CA ASN A 383 -13.93 28.78 35.00
C ASN A 383 -15.00 27.73 35.33
N TYR A 384 -15.80 27.33 34.31
CA TYR A 384 -16.89 26.34 34.44
C TYR A 384 -16.47 24.93 34.07
N ALA A 385 -15.17 24.69 33.83
CA ALA A 385 -14.67 23.36 33.48
C ALA A 385 -15.02 22.32 34.55
N ALA A 386 -15.59 21.22 34.14
CA ALA A 386 -15.95 20.07 34.96
C ALA A 386 -15.44 18.78 34.32
N ASP A 387 -15.16 17.78 35.15
CA ASP A 387 -14.80 16.44 34.71
C ASP A 387 -16.08 15.69 34.29
N LEU A 388 -16.06 15.11 33.10
CA LEU A 388 -17.18 14.41 32.49
C LEU A 388 -16.78 12.97 32.19
N ARG A 389 -17.63 12.01 32.57
CA ARG A 389 -17.41 10.58 32.34
C ARG A 389 -18.63 9.94 31.70
N ILE A 390 -18.38 9.00 30.82
CA ILE A 390 -19.39 8.16 30.18
C ILE A 390 -19.15 6.72 30.62
N TYR A 391 -20.18 6.10 31.16
CA TYR A 391 -20.23 4.70 31.57
C TYR A 391 -21.18 3.93 30.66
N LYS A 392 -20.92 2.66 30.40
CA LYS A 392 -21.96 1.78 29.84
C LYS A 392 -23.09 1.64 30.83
N GLN A 393 -24.33 1.64 30.36
CA GLN A 393 -25.50 1.47 31.18
C GLN A 393 -25.42 0.18 32.02
N GLY A 394 -25.57 0.30 33.33
CA GLY A 394 -25.50 -0.80 34.29
C GLY A 394 -24.07 -1.18 34.72
N GLN A 395 -23.05 -0.46 34.28
CA GLN A 395 -21.68 -0.59 34.77
C GLN A 395 -21.54 -0.04 36.19
N VAL A 396 -22.17 1.08 36.47
CA VAL A 396 -22.33 1.64 37.82
C VAL A 396 -23.75 1.39 38.27
N ASN A 397 -23.93 0.89 39.52
CA ASN A 397 -25.25 0.76 40.13
C ASN A 397 -25.62 2.07 40.86
N TRP A 398 -26.23 2.99 40.14
CA TRP A 398 -26.59 4.30 40.63
C TRP A 398 -27.63 4.26 41.78
N ASP A 399 -28.37 3.15 41.90
CA ASP A 399 -29.36 2.96 42.98
C ASP A 399 -28.69 2.67 44.33
N ASP A 400 -27.45 2.19 44.34
CA ASP A 400 -26.68 1.97 45.57
C ASP A 400 -26.02 3.25 46.11
N ILE A 401 -26.09 4.33 45.33
CA ILE A 401 -25.54 5.62 45.69
C ILE A 401 -26.49 6.31 46.68
N ILE A 402 -26.18 6.20 47.96
CA ILE A 402 -26.94 6.84 49.04
C ILE A 402 -26.22 8.13 49.45
N PRO A 403 -26.81 9.33 49.20
CA PRO A 403 -26.23 10.59 49.66
C PRO A 403 -25.87 10.57 51.14
N GLY A 404 -24.66 11.01 51.48
CA GLY A 404 -24.14 11.01 52.85
C GLY A 404 -23.48 9.70 53.30
N ASN A 405 -23.61 8.62 52.52
CA ASN A 405 -22.94 7.34 52.78
C ASN A 405 -21.99 6.95 51.64
N LEU A 406 -21.82 7.82 50.66
CA LEU A 406 -21.11 7.59 49.45
C LEU A 406 -19.67 8.09 49.55
N SER A 407 -18.72 7.23 49.16
CA SER A 407 -17.47 7.71 48.61
C SER A 407 -17.63 7.75 47.09
N LEU A 408 -17.59 8.92 46.47
CA LEU A 408 -17.51 9.03 45.02
C LEU A 408 -16.22 8.37 44.48
N ASP A 409 -15.27 8.02 45.36
CA ASP A 409 -14.10 7.21 45.05
C ASP A 409 -14.48 5.80 44.55
N ASP A 410 -15.63 5.26 44.97
CA ASP A 410 -16.14 3.98 44.46
C ASP A 410 -16.57 4.09 42.98
N VAL A 411 -17.12 5.25 42.59
CA VAL A 411 -17.45 5.54 41.17
C VAL A 411 -16.19 5.74 40.35
N ASP A 412 -15.17 6.35 40.93
CA ASP A 412 -13.87 6.58 40.27
C ASP A 412 -13.11 5.28 39.99
N SER A 413 -13.38 4.21 40.75
CA SER A 413 -12.78 2.90 40.57
C SER A 413 -13.34 2.12 39.38
N GLU A 414 -14.53 2.47 38.89
CA GLU A 414 -15.19 1.82 37.79
C GLU A 414 -14.56 2.21 36.43
N GLN A 415 -14.51 1.25 35.53
CA GLN A 415 -13.96 1.50 34.22
C GLN A 415 -14.87 2.38 33.36
N THR A 416 -14.44 3.60 33.07
CA THR A 416 -15.16 4.51 32.18
C THR A 416 -14.96 4.14 30.71
N GLU A 417 -15.98 4.30 29.88
CA GLU A 417 -15.84 4.22 28.42
C GLU A 417 -15.10 5.44 27.86
N LYS A 418 -15.38 6.61 28.43
CA LYS A 418 -14.73 7.86 28.03
C LYS A 418 -14.70 8.86 29.18
N THR A 419 -13.57 9.56 29.29
CA THR A 419 -13.38 10.71 30.21
C THR A 419 -12.99 11.93 29.39
N THR A 420 -13.55 13.08 29.70
CA THR A 420 -13.22 14.37 29.09
C THR A 420 -13.53 15.51 30.06
N LYS A 421 -13.35 16.76 29.64
CA LYS A 421 -13.74 17.95 30.39
C LYS A 421 -14.63 18.83 29.53
N SER A 422 -15.52 19.59 30.16
CA SER A 422 -16.13 20.73 29.51
C SER A 422 -15.10 21.85 29.29
N ASP A 423 -15.39 22.77 28.40
CA ASP A 423 -14.59 23.99 28.25
C ASP A 423 -14.75 24.96 29.43
N ASP A 424 -14.00 26.07 29.41
CA ASP A 424 -14.00 27.07 30.45
C ASP A 424 -15.36 27.80 30.58
N ASP A 425 -16.21 27.75 29.56
CA ASP A 425 -17.59 28.27 29.55
C ASP A 425 -18.62 27.19 29.97
N GLY A 426 -18.15 25.98 30.25
CA GLY A 426 -18.93 24.81 30.64
C GLY A 426 -19.54 24.02 29.50
N ASN A 427 -19.31 24.40 28.22
CA ASN A 427 -19.88 23.66 27.10
C ASN A 427 -19.11 22.36 26.86
N TYR A 428 -19.82 21.34 26.39
CA TYR A 428 -19.21 20.07 26.03
C TYR A 428 -19.87 19.42 24.84
N GLU A 429 -19.06 18.70 24.09
CA GLU A 429 -19.46 17.75 23.05
C GLU A 429 -18.64 16.45 23.22
N ILE A 430 -19.35 15.33 23.33
CA ILE A 430 -18.73 14.01 23.54
C ILE A 430 -19.19 13.08 22.43
N TYR A 431 -18.27 12.60 21.63
CA TYR A 431 -18.55 11.58 20.61
C TYR A 431 -18.44 10.20 21.25
N VAL A 432 -19.48 9.39 21.08
CA VAL A 432 -19.60 8.05 21.64
C VAL A 432 -20.04 7.05 20.57
N ILE A 433 -19.63 5.81 20.73
CA ILE A 433 -20.07 4.70 19.87
C ILE A 433 -21.56 4.44 20.12
N PRO A 434 -22.36 4.00 19.12
CA PRO A 434 -23.75 3.62 19.36
C PRO A 434 -23.89 2.61 20.50
N GLY A 435 -24.75 2.93 21.47
CA GLY A 435 -24.89 2.13 22.69
C GLY A 435 -25.84 2.74 23.70
N LYS A 436 -25.83 2.19 24.90
CA LYS A 436 -26.59 2.71 26.06
C LYS A 436 -25.62 3.15 27.14
N TYR A 437 -25.81 4.35 27.65
CA TYR A 437 -24.85 5.03 28.51
C TYR A 437 -25.49 5.72 29.69
N ASP A 438 -24.64 5.94 30.69
CA ASP A 438 -24.89 6.84 31.79
C ASP A 438 -23.82 7.95 31.76
N PHE A 439 -24.25 9.19 31.95
CA PHE A 439 -23.41 10.39 31.96
C PHE A 439 -23.22 10.87 33.39
N TYR A 440 -21.99 11.20 33.74
CA TYR A 440 -21.59 11.70 35.03
C TYR A 440 -20.77 12.97 34.86
N ALA A 441 -21.17 14.03 35.56
CA ALA A 441 -20.48 15.31 35.59
C ALA A 441 -20.13 15.69 37.01
N GLU A 442 -18.88 16.03 37.28
CA GLU A 442 -18.43 16.49 38.60
C GLU A 442 -17.42 17.63 38.50
N ARG A 443 -17.37 18.38 39.60
CA ARG A 443 -16.29 19.30 39.94
C ARG A 443 -16.03 19.22 41.43
N GLN A 444 -14.76 19.29 41.82
CA GLN A 444 -14.39 19.26 43.25
C GLN A 444 -15.08 20.36 44.03
N GLY A 445 -15.70 20.00 45.18
CA GLY A 445 -16.46 20.89 46.02
C GLY A 445 -17.90 21.15 45.57
N PHE A 446 -18.33 20.48 44.49
CA PHE A 446 -19.70 20.62 43.95
C PHE A 446 -20.41 19.27 43.93
N LEU A 447 -21.72 19.27 44.09
CA LEU A 447 -22.54 18.09 43.88
C LEU A 447 -22.48 17.62 42.43
N ALA A 448 -22.28 16.33 42.21
CA ALA A 448 -22.33 15.74 40.90
C ALA A 448 -23.74 15.71 40.29
N ASP A 449 -23.84 15.73 38.94
CA ASP A 449 -25.08 15.47 38.20
C ASP A 449 -24.92 14.18 37.39
N ILE A 450 -25.90 13.30 37.48
CA ILE A 450 -25.89 12.00 36.83
C ILE A 450 -27.13 11.88 35.95
N THR A 451 -26.94 11.57 34.70
CA THR A 451 -28.03 11.28 33.75
C THR A 451 -27.89 9.86 33.25
N THR A 452 -28.90 9.04 33.50
CA THR A 452 -28.89 7.61 33.20
C THR A 452 -29.77 7.28 31.98
N LYS A 453 -29.62 6.06 31.44
CA LYS A 453 -30.45 5.49 30.35
C LYS A 453 -30.41 6.26 29.03
N ILE A 454 -29.30 6.87 28.72
CA ILE A 454 -29.08 7.55 27.44
C ILE A 454 -28.85 6.48 26.35
N THR A 455 -29.72 6.46 25.34
CA THR A 455 -29.55 5.56 24.17
C THR A 455 -29.06 6.39 23.01
N ILE A 456 -27.94 5.98 22.42
CA ILE A 456 -27.29 6.63 21.30
C ILE A 456 -27.28 5.69 20.09
N ASN A 457 -27.80 6.14 18.96
CA ASN A 457 -27.65 5.46 17.68
C ASN A 457 -26.62 6.18 16.81
N GLU A 458 -26.26 5.57 15.68
CA GLU A 458 -25.37 6.21 14.69
C GLU A 458 -25.99 7.53 14.20
N ASN A 459 -25.22 8.61 14.26
CA ASN A 459 -25.59 9.99 13.91
C ASN A 459 -26.60 10.68 14.85
N ASP A 460 -26.94 10.09 15.99
CA ASP A 460 -27.74 10.78 16.98
C ASP A 460 -26.97 11.97 17.57
N GLU A 461 -27.68 13.04 17.83
CA GLU A 461 -27.21 14.18 18.61
C GLU A 461 -28.15 14.40 19.78
N ILE A 462 -27.69 14.12 21.01
CA ILE A 462 -28.46 14.24 22.22
C ILE A 462 -27.97 15.45 23.03
N ASP A 463 -28.88 16.38 23.27
CA ASP A 463 -28.62 17.55 24.11
C ASP A 463 -29.15 17.27 25.53
N LEU A 464 -28.23 17.19 26.49
CA LEU A 464 -28.59 17.00 27.89
C LEU A 464 -28.99 18.32 28.59
N GLY A 465 -28.99 19.44 27.84
CA GLY A 465 -29.30 20.76 28.37
C GLY A 465 -28.23 21.27 29.35
N THR A 466 -28.65 22.20 30.23
CA THR A 466 -27.76 22.73 31.27
C THR A 466 -27.83 21.89 32.52
N LYS A 467 -26.67 21.41 32.99
CA LYS A 467 -26.49 20.70 34.26
C LYS A 467 -25.94 21.67 35.28
N ILE A 468 -26.65 21.81 36.41
CA ILE A 468 -26.23 22.71 37.48
C ILE A 468 -25.54 21.88 38.56
N LEU A 469 -24.26 22.14 38.77
CA LEU A 469 -23.49 21.56 39.85
C LEU A 469 -23.53 22.55 41.03
N TYR A 470 -24.19 22.16 42.11
CA TYR A 470 -24.34 23.03 43.30
C TYR A 470 -23.07 22.98 44.15
N GLU A 471 -22.53 24.13 44.48
CA GLU A 471 -21.39 24.30 45.36
C GLU A 471 -21.71 23.88 46.79
N GLY A 472 -20.73 23.26 47.47
CA GLY A 472 -20.81 22.97 48.91
C GLY A 472 -20.52 21.53 49.31
N ASP A 473 -20.43 20.56 48.40
CA ASP A 473 -20.08 19.16 48.70
C ASP A 473 -18.55 19.01 48.88
N ALA A 474 -18.06 19.56 49.98
CA ALA A 474 -16.64 19.68 50.27
C ALA A 474 -15.98 18.33 50.62
N ASP A 475 -16.71 17.41 51.23
CA ASP A 475 -16.26 16.06 51.60
C ASP A 475 -16.59 14.98 50.54
N ARG A 476 -17.27 15.37 49.44
CA ARG A 476 -17.70 14.46 48.35
C ARG A 476 -18.66 13.36 48.83
N SER A 477 -19.48 13.66 49.82
CA SER A 477 -20.47 12.70 50.34
C SER A 477 -21.73 12.59 49.48
N GLY A 478 -21.89 13.48 48.48
CA GLY A 478 -23.08 13.57 47.65
C GLY A 478 -24.29 14.23 48.33
N ILE A 479 -24.08 14.86 49.47
CA ILE A 479 -25.06 15.71 50.16
C ILE A 479 -24.33 16.91 50.78
N ILE A 480 -24.89 18.08 50.65
CA ILE A 480 -24.37 19.28 51.32
C ILE A 480 -24.96 19.34 52.73
N ASP A 481 -24.12 19.15 53.76
CA ASP A 481 -24.56 19.14 55.15
C ASP A 481 -23.62 19.93 56.09
N LEU A 482 -23.73 19.70 57.39
CA LEU A 482 -22.92 20.39 58.39
C LEU A 482 -21.44 19.96 58.36
N ASN A 483 -21.13 18.78 57.85
CA ASN A 483 -19.73 18.31 57.73
C ASN A 483 -19.00 19.19 56.73
N ASP A 484 -19.62 19.49 55.58
CA ASP A 484 -19.05 20.42 54.59
C ASP A 484 -18.81 21.81 55.17
N THR A 485 -19.79 22.31 55.97
CA THR A 485 -19.62 23.60 56.66
C THR A 485 -18.41 23.58 57.58
N ILE A 486 -18.15 22.47 58.28
CA ILE A 486 -16.98 22.31 59.13
C ILE A 486 -15.67 22.32 58.32
N GLU A 487 -15.63 21.64 57.17
CA GLU A 487 -14.50 21.64 56.27
C GLU A 487 -14.14 23.06 55.78
N ILE A 488 -15.14 23.84 55.36
CA ILE A 488 -14.98 25.23 54.95
C ILE A 488 -14.48 26.12 56.08
N VAL A 489 -15.07 25.96 57.29
CA VAL A 489 -14.65 26.73 58.50
C VAL A 489 -13.20 26.44 58.84
N ASN A 490 -12.75 25.19 58.76
CA ASN A 490 -11.37 24.81 59.03
C ASN A 490 -10.37 25.42 58.04
N SER A 491 -10.83 25.76 56.83
CA SER A 491 -10.01 26.35 55.74
C SER A 491 -10.22 27.87 55.63
N MET A 492 -11.06 28.47 56.48
CA MET A 492 -11.42 29.88 56.41
C MET A 492 -10.20 30.81 56.48
N GLY A 493 -10.06 31.67 55.48
CA GLY A 493 -8.93 32.61 55.36
C GLY A 493 -7.68 32.03 54.76
N ALA A 494 -7.67 30.71 54.45
CA ALA A 494 -6.55 30.11 53.73
C ALA A 494 -6.51 30.63 52.29
N SER A 495 -5.30 30.88 51.80
CA SER A 495 -5.02 31.36 50.44
C SER A 495 -4.22 30.33 49.67
N GLU A 496 -4.20 30.45 48.38
CA GLU A 496 -3.38 29.59 47.49
C GLU A 496 -1.93 29.54 47.98
N GLY A 497 -1.42 28.31 48.17
CA GLY A 497 -0.09 28.04 48.74
C GLY A 497 -0.10 27.71 50.24
N ASP A 498 -1.20 27.98 50.99
CA ASP A 498 -1.36 27.55 52.39
C ASP A 498 -1.70 26.05 52.46
N SER A 499 -1.22 25.38 53.52
CA SER A 499 -1.46 23.93 53.69
C SER A 499 -2.92 23.54 53.93
N THR A 500 -3.74 24.50 54.33
CA THR A 500 -5.20 24.33 54.57
C THR A 500 -6.03 24.81 53.40
N TYR A 501 -5.44 25.42 52.39
CA TYR A 501 -6.15 25.81 51.18
C TYR A 501 -6.40 24.58 50.27
N SER A 502 -7.58 24.55 49.68
CA SER A 502 -7.91 23.67 48.59
C SER A 502 -8.91 24.34 47.67
N GLU A 503 -8.77 24.19 46.36
CA GLU A 503 -9.70 24.69 45.35
C GLU A 503 -11.15 24.21 45.58
N ARG A 504 -11.33 23.04 46.18
CA ARG A 504 -12.64 22.49 46.52
C ARG A 504 -13.43 23.31 47.58
N TYR A 505 -12.77 24.26 48.24
CA TYR A 505 -13.38 25.16 49.24
C TYR A 505 -13.52 26.60 48.74
N ASP A 506 -12.86 26.96 47.64
CA ASP A 506 -12.86 28.28 47.00
C ASP A 506 -13.81 28.27 45.81
N PHE A 507 -15.13 28.24 46.06
CA PHE A 507 -16.15 28.16 45.00
C PHE A 507 -16.15 29.37 44.08
N GLY A 508 -15.75 30.54 44.63
CA GLY A 508 -15.63 31.78 43.88
C GLY A 508 -14.36 31.91 43.07
N GLN A 509 -13.44 30.94 43.15
CA GLN A 509 -12.16 30.93 42.44
C GLN A 509 -11.34 32.22 42.64
N LYS A 510 -11.32 32.69 43.86
CA LYS A 510 -10.68 33.95 44.28
C LYS A 510 -9.21 33.77 44.66
N GLY A 511 -8.75 32.52 44.80
CA GLY A 511 -7.45 32.15 45.33
C GLY A 511 -7.41 32.16 46.87
N TYR A 512 -8.54 32.27 47.54
CA TYR A 512 -8.66 32.20 48.98
C TYR A 512 -10.09 31.81 49.46
N VAL A 513 -10.18 31.08 50.55
CA VAL A 513 -11.45 30.68 51.19
C VAL A 513 -12.01 31.80 52.06
N SER A 514 -13.22 32.20 51.82
CA SER A 514 -13.86 33.37 52.44
C SER A 514 -15.24 33.08 52.99
N LEU A 515 -15.84 34.08 53.62
CA LEU A 515 -17.23 33.98 54.14
C LEU A 515 -18.24 33.72 53.02
N ASP A 516 -17.96 34.19 51.79
CA ASP A 516 -18.88 33.97 50.66
C ASP A 516 -18.98 32.47 50.33
N ASP A 517 -17.87 31.74 50.42
CA ASP A 517 -17.84 30.30 50.18
C ASP A 517 -18.66 29.55 51.24
N MET A 518 -18.58 29.98 52.52
CA MET A 518 -19.40 29.46 53.58
C MET A 518 -20.90 29.77 53.36
N VAL A 519 -21.24 30.99 52.93
CA VAL A 519 -22.61 31.37 52.60
C VAL A 519 -23.18 30.52 51.48
N SER A 520 -22.39 30.19 50.49
CA SER A 520 -22.79 29.27 49.40
C SER A 520 -23.16 27.89 49.94
N VAL A 521 -22.33 27.30 50.82
CA VAL A 521 -22.67 26.01 51.47
C VAL A 521 -23.97 26.11 52.24
N VAL A 522 -24.11 27.13 53.09
CA VAL A 522 -25.33 27.33 53.90
C VAL A 522 -26.56 27.50 53.00
N GLY A 523 -26.43 28.20 51.85
CA GLY A 523 -27.51 28.40 50.89
C GLY A 523 -27.95 27.10 50.18
N ASN A 524 -27.07 26.12 50.13
CA ASN A 524 -27.30 24.85 49.45
C ASN A 524 -27.51 23.67 50.44
N LEU A 525 -27.59 23.92 51.76
CA LEU A 525 -27.78 22.86 52.76
C LEU A 525 -28.93 21.92 52.37
N TYR A 526 -28.68 20.63 52.56
CA TYR A 526 -29.58 19.51 52.28
C TYR A 526 -29.86 19.24 50.77
N LYS A 527 -29.21 19.93 49.86
CA LYS A 527 -29.17 19.47 48.47
C LYS A 527 -28.36 18.19 48.38
N THR A 528 -28.76 17.33 47.47
CA THR A 528 -28.11 16.04 47.22
C THR A 528 -27.75 15.91 45.74
N ILE A 529 -26.86 14.98 45.42
CA ILE A 529 -26.59 14.60 44.05
C ILE A 529 -27.89 14.33 43.30
N LYS A 530 -27.92 14.72 42.04
CA LYS A 530 -29.08 14.54 41.19
C LYS A 530 -28.87 13.36 40.25
N ILE A 531 -29.67 12.32 40.41
CA ILE A 531 -29.73 11.17 39.50
C ILE A 531 -31.04 11.25 38.74
N GLN A 532 -31.00 11.34 37.43
CA GLN A 532 -32.18 11.45 36.58
C GLN A 532 -32.08 10.56 35.36
N GLU A 533 -33.20 9.96 34.96
CA GLU A 533 -33.27 9.25 33.70
C GLU A 533 -33.41 10.24 32.53
N TYR A 534 -32.73 9.96 31.43
CA TYR A 534 -32.96 10.69 30.21
C TYR A 534 -34.32 10.31 29.61
N THR A 535 -35.17 11.28 29.39
CA THR A 535 -36.55 11.04 28.89
C THR A 535 -36.77 11.48 27.46
N GLY A 536 -35.72 11.97 26.76
CA GLY A 536 -35.77 12.41 25.36
C GLY A 536 -36.17 13.85 25.21
#